data_c6f2d81deb4b322b35513cbd857e3303
#
_entry.id   c6f2d81deb4b322b35513cbd857e3303
#
_cell.length_a   1.000
_cell.length_b   1.000
_cell.length_c   1.000
_cell.angle_alpha   90.00
_cell.angle_beta   90.00
_cell.angle_gamma   90.00
#
_symmetry.space_group_name_H-M   'P 1'
#
loop_
_entity.id
_entity.type
_entity.pdbx_description
1 polymer ?
#
loop_
_entity_poly.entity_id
_entity_poly.type
_entity_poly.pdbx_seq_one_letter_code
_entity_poly.pdbx_strand_id
1 'polypeptide(L)'
;MVPTNPTQFIMLGGFLGAGKTTAIARMAQELTQAGHQVGLVTNDQSHDLVDTQSLRNQGFSVGEVPGACFCCKFDELVDTLAELENERRPDVIIAEPVGSCTALVATVLAPLRKWHDIQYRVGPLGVLLKPEHGTKILRSSSGRGFSPKAAYIFIKQIEEAQIVAINKVDKLSTEETNELVDLVQDRFPDKIVIPTSARSGLGMPELLHELMQSDSGPFIPIPIDYQVYAEGEAELGWLNATFQINHTRSPFTLNRLVLDILSQFQQALDKCDAEPAHLKISAHHDTHVAIGNLVDSAAPAELSRLATELPVEAALVTVNARVIIDPKQLEAMVLDVITGLRNNGKEC
;
A
#
# COMPACT_ATOMS: atom_id res chain seq x y z
N MET A 1 -32.82 1.81 13.67
CA MET A 1 -32.49 2.90 14.62
C MET A 1 -31.38 3.70 13.98
N VAL A 2 -31.54 5.01 13.86
CA VAL A 2 -30.44 5.88 13.38
C VAL A 2 -29.33 5.81 14.42
N PRO A 3 -28.06 5.58 14.03
CA PRO A 3 -26.95 5.55 14.97
C PRO A 3 -26.87 6.89 15.72
N THR A 4 -26.67 6.85 17.01
CA THR A 4 -26.55 8.08 17.85
C THR A 4 -25.26 8.84 17.57
N ASN A 5 -24.26 8.19 16.94
CA ASN A 5 -23.02 8.80 16.46
C ASN A 5 -22.63 8.18 15.12
N PRO A 6 -22.36 8.99 14.08
CA PRO A 6 -21.86 8.46 12.81
C PRO A 6 -20.45 7.89 12.96
N THR A 7 -20.17 6.80 12.25
CA THR A 7 -18.83 6.18 12.19
C THR A 7 -17.84 7.13 11.49
N GLN A 8 -16.68 7.36 12.09
CA GLN A 8 -15.61 8.13 11.45
C GLN A 8 -15.00 7.32 10.29
N PHE A 9 -15.03 7.88 9.09
CA PHE A 9 -14.42 7.26 7.91
C PHE A 9 -13.13 8.00 7.54
N ILE A 10 -12.02 7.27 7.53
CA ILE A 10 -10.69 7.75 7.16
C ILE A 10 -10.26 7.03 5.87
N MET A 11 -9.77 7.76 4.89
CA MET A 11 -9.11 7.19 3.72
C MET A 11 -7.66 7.60 3.66
N LEU A 12 -6.77 6.62 3.58
CA LEU A 12 -5.33 6.82 3.47
C LEU A 12 -4.82 6.24 2.16
N GLY A 13 -4.69 7.11 1.16
CA GLY A 13 -4.11 6.82 -0.14
C GLY A 13 -2.59 6.88 -0.15
N GLY A 14 -2.03 6.85 -1.32
CA GLY A 14 -0.59 6.97 -1.55
C GLY A 14 -0.09 5.95 -2.56
N PHE A 15 0.96 6.35 -3.28
CA PHE A 15 1.49 5.55 -4.36
C PHE A 15 2.04 4.20 -3.86
N LEU A 16 2.28 3.31 -4.79
CA LEU A 16 2.78 1.96 -4.51
C LEU A 16 4.07 2.01 -3.67
N GLY A 17 4.16 1.15 -2.67
CA GLY A 17 5.32 1.10 -1.76
C GLY A 17 5.42 2.24 -0.75
N ALA A 18 4.46 3.16 -0.67
CA ALA A 18 4.46 4.27 0.29
C ALA A 18 4.31 3.84 1.76
N GLY A 19 3.87 2.60 2.02
CA GLY A 19 3.73 2.04 3.37
C GLY A 19 2.33 2.19 3.97
N LYS A 20 1.29 2.27 3.13
CA LYS A 20 -0.11 2.41 3.55
C LYS A 20 -0.54 1.36 4.57
N THR A 21 -0.40 0.09 4.23
CA THR A 21 -0.79 -1.02 5.12
C THR A 21 -0.12 -0.96 6.49
N THR A 22 1.19 -0.60 6.53
CA THR A 22 1.93 -0.43 7.80
C THR A 22 1.39 0.76 8.60
N ALA A 23 1.11 1.88 7.95
CA ALA A 23 0.56 3.08 8.60
C ALA A 23 -0.85 2.81 9.14
N ILE A 24 -1.71 2.15 8.34
CA ILE A 24 -3.07 1.77 8.73
C ILE A 24 -3.06 0.82 9.92
N ALA A 25 -2.20 -0.21 9.91
CA ALA A 25 -2.05 -1.13 11.04
C ALA A 25 -1.67 -0.39 12.33
N ARG A 26 -0.73 0.57 12.25
CA ARG A 26 -0.33 1.37 13.41
C ARG A 26 -1.46 2.28 13.90
N MET A 27 -2.11 3.02 13.01
CA MET A 27 -3.25 3.86 13.38
C MET A 27 -4.37 3.05 14.04
N ALA A 28 -4.67 1.88 13.48
CA ALA A 28 -5.67 0.97 14.03
C ALA A 28 -5.28 0.48 15.43
N GLN A 29 -3.99 0.18 15.68
CA GLN A 29 -3.50 -0.18 17.01
C GLN A 29 -3.61 1.00 17.99
N GLU A 30 -3.22 2.21 17.61
CA GLU A 30 -3.32 3.41 18.45
C GLU A 30 -4.79 3.72 18.82
N LEU A 31 -5.70 3.66 17.86
CA LEU A 31 -7.14 3.84 18.10
C LEU A 31 -7.71 2.76 19.01
N THR A 32 -7.33 1.49 18.80
CA THR A 32 -7.79 0.38 19.65
C THR A 32 -7.27 0.53 21.09
N GLN A 33 -6.02 0.97 21.27
CA GLN A 33 -5.46 1.25 22.59
C GLN A 33 -6.15 2.45 23.27
N ALA A 34 -6.65 3.41 22.49
CA ALA A 34 -7.48 4.52 22.98
C ALA A 34 -8.94 4.09 23.28
N GLY A 35 -9.31 2.84 23.05
CA GLY A 35 -10.64 2.29 23.36
C GLY A 35 -11.65 2.32 22.23
N HIS A 36 -11.23 2.71 20.99
CA HIS A 36 -12.12 2.71 19.84
C HIS A 36 -12.25 1.29 19.23
N GLN A 37 -13.44 1.00 18.72
CA GLN A 37 -13.65 -0.13 17.82
C GLN A 37 -13.27 0.27 16.40
N VAL A 38 -12.31 -0.44 15.81
CA VAL A 38 -11.75 -0.11 14.49
C VAL A 38 -12.10 -1.18 13.48
N GLY A 39 -12.72 -0.76 12.37
CA GLY A 39 -12.87 -1.55 11.16
C GLY A 39 -11.85 -1.12 10.11
N LEU A 40 -11.35 -2.06 9.33
CA LEU A 40 -10.45 -1.79 8.22
C LEU A 40 -11.12 -2.22 6.91
N VAL A 41 -10.92 -1.47 5.84
CA VAL A 41 -11.33 -1.87 4.49
C VAL A 41 -10.13 -1.77 3.58
N THR A 42 -9.77 -2.89 3.00
CA THR A 42 -8.69 -2.95 2.00
C THR A 42 -9.27 -3.09 0.61
N ASN A 43 -8.61 -2.47 -0.35
CA ASN A 43 -8.95 -2.60 -1.75
C ASN A 43 -7.79 -3.25 -2.49
N ASP A 44 -8.05 -4.46 -2.95
CA ASP A 44 -7.04 -5.21 -3.68
C ASP A 44 -7.64 -5.86 -4.92
N GLN A 45 -6.85 -6.03 -5.99
CA GLN A 45 -7.35 -6.55 -7.26
C GLN A 45 -7.46 -8.09 -7.27
N SER A 46 -7.02 -8.79 -6.22
CA SER A 46 -7.28 -10.21 -6.02
C SER A 46 -7.59 -10.51 -4.55
N HIS A 47 -8.28 -11.64 -4.32
CA HIS A 47 -8.62 -12.08 -2.96
C HIS A 47 -7.38 -12.53 -2.18
N ASP A 48 -7.44 -12.40 -0.84
CA ASP A 48 -6.47 -12.95 0.11
C ASP A 48 -5.00 -12.49 -0.09
N LEU A 49 -4.80 -11.22 -0.41
CA LEU A 49 -3.46 -10.69 -0.57
C LEU A 49 -2.72 -10.53 0.77
N VAL A 50 -1.40 -10.45 0.65
CA VAL A 50 -0.48 -10.40 1.79
C VAL A 50 -0.83 -9.28 2.78
N ASP A 51 -1.33 -8.15 2.31
CA ASP A 51 -1.69 -7.01 3.14
C ASP A 51 -2.95 -7.27 3.97
N THR A 52 -4.03 -7.74 3.35
CA THR A 52 -5.27 -8.10 4.04
C THR A 52 -5.04 -9.20 5.06
N GLN A 53 -4.34 -10.26 4.70
CA GLN A 53 -4.00 -11.34 5.62
C GLN A 53 -3.12 -10.86 6.78
N SER A 54 -2.16 -9.96 6.50
CA SER A 54 -1.32 -9.37 7.54
C SER A 54 -2.13 -8.62 8.59
N LEU A 55 -3.14 -7.86 8.18
CA LEU A 55 -4.03 -7.12 9.08
C LEU A 55 -4.96 -8.07 9.87
N ARG A 56 -5.56 -9.07 9.21
CA ARG A 56 -6.38 -10.10 9.88
C ARG A 56 -5.57 -10.88 10.92
N ASN A 57 -4.33 -11.23 10.62
CA ASN A 57 -3.42 -11.93 11.54
C ASN A 57 -3.03 -11.09 12.77
N GLN A 58 -3.19 -9.76 12.71
CA GLN A 58 -3.03 -8.86 13.84
C GLN A 58 -4.31 -8.71 14.66
N GLY A 59 -5.39 -9.39 14.28
CA GLY A 59 -6.66 -9.44 15.02
C GLY A 59 -7.67 -8.35 14.62
N PHE A 60 -7.42 -7.59 13.54
CA PHE A 60 -8.36 -6.60 13.06
C PHE A 60 -9.54 -7.21 12.29
N SER A 61 -10.70 -6.56 12.37
CA SER A 61 -11.83 -6.82 11.48
C SER A 61 -11.55 -6.14 10.14
N VAL A 62 -11.43 -6.94 9.08
CA VAL A 62 -11.03 -6.43 7.76
C VAL A 62 -12.04 -6.85 6.72
N GLY A 63 -12.77 -5.86 6.17
CA GLY A 63 -13.54 -5.97 4.94
C GLY A 63 -12.63 -5.83 3.73
N GLU A 64 -12.98 -6.46 2.64
CA GLU A 64 -12.19 -6.47 1.41
C GLU A 64 -13.10 -6.20 0.21
N VAL A 65 -12.70 -5.25 -0.64
CA VAL A 65 -13.36 -4.99 -1.93
C VAL A 65 -12.43 -5.49 -3.05
N PRO A 66 -12.68 -6.70 -3.57
CA PRO A 66 -11.77 -7.33 -4.50
C PRO A 66 -12.02 -6.96 -5.95
N GLY A 67 -11.00 -7.12 -6.79
CA GLY A 67 -11.10 -7.19 -8.25
C GLY A 67 -11.14 -5.86 -9.00
N ALA A 68 -11.38 -4.71 -8.35
CA ALA A 68 -11.27 -3.38 -8.93
C ALA A 68 -11.14 -2.31 -7.84
N CYS A 69 -10.72 -1.10 -8.20
CA CYS A 69 -10.57 0.00 -7.25
C CYS A 69 -11.93 0.48 -6.69
N PHE A 70 -11.92 1.09 -5.51
CA PHE A 70 -13.11 1.68 -4.86
C PHE A 70 -13.88 2.62 -5.78
N CYS A 71 -13.18 3.36 -6.64
CA CYS A 71 -13.81 4.27 -7.61
C CYS A 71 -14.66 3.55 -8.66
N CYS A 72 -14.30 2.31 -9.03
CA CYS A 72 -15.03 1.48 -9.98
C CYS A 72 -16.12 0.63 -9.32
N LYS A 73 -15.99 0.39 -8.00
CA LYS A 73 -16.85 -0.49 -7.21
C LYS A 73 -17.35 0.20 -5.93
N PHE A 74 -17.89 1.41 -6.11
CA PHE A 74 -18.39 2.20 -4.98
C PHE A 74 -19.51 1.49 -4.22
N ASP A 75 -20.44 0.84 -4.92
CA ASP A 75 -21.54 0.11 -4.28
C ASP A 75 -21.04 -1.07 -3.44
N GLU A 76 -20.04 -1.83 -3.94
CA GLU A 76 -19.42 -2.91 -3.16
C GLU A 76 -18.66 -2.38 -1.93
N LEU A 77 -18.07 -1.19 -2.02
CA LEU A 77 -17.49 -0.52 -0.84
C LEU A 77 -18.57 -0.23 0.19
N VAL A 78 -19.70 0.35 -0.22
CA VAL A 78 -20.83 0.67 0.68
C VAL A 78 -21.38 -0.59 1.33
N ASP A 79 -21.54 -1.67 0.57
CA ASP A 79 -21.99 -2.97 1.09
C ASP A 79 -21.00 -3.54 2.13
N THR A 80 -19.70 -3.48 1.84
CA THR A 80 -18.63 -3.91 2.75
C THR A 80 -18.62 -3.07 4.05
N LEU A 81 -18.84 -1.77 3.95
CA LEU A 81 -18.96 -0.89 5.11
C LEU A 81 -20.19 -1.27 5.96
N ALA A 82 -21.33 -1.55 5.32
CA ALA A 82 -22.54 -1.96 5.99
C ALA A 82 -22.39 -3.33 6.70
N GLU A 83 -21.66 -4.27 6.11
CA GLU A 83 -21.32 -5.56 6.73
C GLU A 83 -20.49 -5.35 8.01
N LEU A 84 -19.43 -4.54 7.96
CA LEU A 84 -18.60 -4.21 9.12
C LEU A 84 -19.43 -3.56 10.25
N GLU A 85 -20.34 -2.67 9.91
CA GLU A 85 -21.24 -2.03 10.88
C GLU A 85 -22.20 -3.03 11.53
N ASN A 86 -22.73 -3.96 10.77
CA ASN A 86 -23.62 -4.99 11.30
C ASN A 86 -22.91 -5.98 12.23
N GLU A 87 -21.65 -6.29 11.95
CA GLU A 87 -20.87 -7.23 12.74
C GLU A 87 -20.40 -6.65 14.08
N ARG A 88 -19.82 -5.45 14.08
CA ARG A 88 -19.11 -4.89 15.25
C ARG A 88 -19.36 -3.42 15.55
N ARG A 89 -20.09 -2.69 14.72
CA ARG A 89 -20.30 -1.24 14.84
C ARG A 89 -19.02 -0.47 15.18
N PRO A 90 -18.08 -0.34 14.23
CA PRO A 90 -16.84 0.35 14.48
C PRO A 90 -17.07 1.85 14.73
N ASP A 91 -16.31 2.44 15.67
CA ASP A 91 -16.28 3.89 15.87
C ASP A 91 -15.53 4.58 14.75
N VAL A 92 -14.52 3.89 14.20
CA VAL A 92 -13.64 4.36 13.12
C VAL A 92 -13.46 3.27 12.08
N ILE A 93 -13.62 3.62 10.82
CA ILE A 93 -13.24 2.78 9.67
C ILE A 93 -12.06 3.45 8.95
N ILE A 94 -11.00 2.68 8.68
CA ILE A 94 -9.85 3.13 7.89
C ILE A 94 -9.84 2.35 6.59
N ALA A 95 -9.91 3.07 5.46
CA ALA A 95 -9.94 2.50 4.12
C ALA A 95 -8.58 2.67 3.41
N GLU A 96 -8.06 1.58 2.84
CA GLU A 96 -6.86 1.54 2.01
C GLU A 96 -7.25 1.36 0.54
N PRO A 97 -7.17 2.40 -0.31
CA PRO A 97 -7.37 2.25 -1.75
C PRO A 97 -6.15 1.62 -2.42
N VAL A 98 -6.33 1.10 -3.62
CA VAL A 98 -5.22 0.63 -4.49
C VAL A 98 -4.20 1.75 -4.66
N GLY A 99 -2.90 1.40 -4.62
CA GLY A 99 -1.81 2.36 -4.62
C GLY A 99 -1.65 3.22 -5.87
N SER A 100 -2.35 2.91 -6.94
CA SER A 100 -2.39 3.71 -8.17
C SER A 100 -3.70 4.50 -8.34
N CYS A 101 -4.68 4.35 -7.44
CA CYS A 101 -5.96 5.07 -7.55
C CYS A 101 -5.79 6.58 -7.42
N THR A 102 -6.51 7.30 -8.26
CA THR A 102 -6.72 8.74 -8.23
C THR A 102 -8.21 9.06 -8.34
N ALA A 103 -8.60 10.33 -8.28
CA ALA A 103 -10.00 10.77 -8.29
C ALA A 103 -10.83 10.24 -7.10
N LEU A 104 -10.18 9.84 -5.99
CA LEU A 104 -10.83 9.29 -4.81
C LEU A 104 -11.77 10.30 -4.12
N VAL A 105 -11.42 11.58 -4.18
CA VAL A 105 -12.28 12.66 -3.67
C VAL A 105 -13.60 12.70 -4.43
N ALA A 106 -13.55 12.68 -5.77
CA ALA A 106 -14.75 12.78 -6.61
C ALA A 106 -15.58 11.50 -6.60
N THR A 107 -14.94 10.34 -6.58
CA THR A 107 -15.58 9.05 -6.83
C THR A 107 -15.95 8.27 -5.56
N VAL A 108 -15.34 8.62 -4.42
CA VAL A 108 -15.58 7.92 -3.15
C VAL A 108 -15.95 8.87 -2.03
N LEU A 109 -15.08 9.83 -1.68
CA LEU A 109 -15.28 10.63 -0.46
C LEU A 109 -16.46 11.61 -0.57
N ALA A 110 -16.60 12.30 -1.70
CA ALA A 110 -17.71 13.22 -1.91
C ALA A 110 -19.07 12.50 -2.02
N PRO A 111 -19.20 11.37 -2.74
CA PRO A 111 -20.40 10.54 -2.70
C PRO A 111 -20.74 10.02 -1.31
N LEU A 112 -19.75 9.48 -0.59
CA LEU A 112 -19.96 8.95 0.76
C LEU A 112 -20.44 10.06 1.72
N ARG A 113 -19.84 11.25 1.69
CA ARG A 113 -20.26 12.41 2.48
C ARG A 113 -21.65 12.89 2.09
N LYS A 114 -22.01 12.86 0.82
CA LYS A 114 -23.27 13.40 0.32
C LYS A 114 -24.46 12.47 0.54
N TRP A 115 -24.26 11.17 0.38
CA TRP A 115 -25.36 10.20 0.35
C TRP A 115 -25.45 9.35 1.62
N HIS A 116 -24.38 9.36 2.45
CA HIS A 116 -24.28 8.56 3.67
C HIS A 116 -23.85 9.38 4.89
N ASP A 117 -24.15 10.69 4.92
CA ASP A 117 -23.78 11.64 5.98
C ASP A 117 -24.36 11.31 7.36
N ILE A 118 -25.47 10.58 7.41
CA ILE A 118 -26.08 10.10 8.65
C ILE A 118 -25.26 8.94 9.25
N GLN A 119 -24.61 8.14 8.40
CA GLN A 119 -23.87 6.93 8.79
C GLN A 119 -22.39 7.22 9.00
N TYR A 120 -21.79 8.05 8.14
CA TYR A 120 -20.36 8.30 8.11
C TYR A 120 -20.03 9.78 8.26
N ARG A 121 -19.04 10.02 9.11
CA ARG A 121 -18.32 11.30 9.20
C ARG A 121 -17.02 11.14 8.42
N VAL A 122 -16.98 11.70 7.21
CA VAL A 122 -15.86 11.51 6.28
C VAL A 122 -14.77 12.55 6.56
N GLY A 123 -13.59 12.07 6.95
CA GLY A 123 -12.38 12.86 7.17
C GLY A 123 -11.72 13.32 5.85
N PRO A 124 -10.66 14.15 5.94
CA PRO A 124 -9.87 14.55 4.79
C PRO A 124 -9.15 13.36 4.14
N LEU A 125 -8.84 13.48 2.84
CA LEU A 125 -7.99 12.52 2.16
C LEU A 125 -6.53 12.70 2.60
N GLY A 126 -5.98 11.69 3.23
CA GLY A 126 -4.54 11.58 3.46
C GLY A 126 -3.85 10.80 2.35
N VAL A 127 -2.67 11.24 1.95
CA VAL A 127 -1.83 10.53 0.98
C VAL A 127 -0.43 10.33 1.55
N LEU A 128 0.02 9.08 1.60
CA LEU A 128 1.41 8.76 1.96
C LEU A 128 2.34 8.95 0.76
N LEU A 129 3.43 9.66 1.00
CA LEU A 129 4.50 9.90 0.05
C LEU A 129 5.75 9.12 0.47
N LYS A 130 6.30 8.31 -0.44
CA LYS A 130 7.58 7.65 -0.27
C LYS A 130 8.70 8.62 -0.65
N PRO A 131 9.72 8.85 0.19
CA PRO A 131 10.77 9.83 -0.04
C PRO A 131 11.48 9.69 -1.39
N GLU A 132 11.87 8.47 -1.77
CA GLU A 132 12.58 8.19 -3.01
C GLU A 132 11.75 8.61 -4.23
N HIS A 133 10.44 8.33 -4.22
CA HIS A 133 9.53 8.75 -5.29
C HIS A 133 9.33 10.27 -5.27
N GLY A 134 9.10 10.86 -4.08
CA GLY A 134 8.96 12.30 -3.92
C GLY A 134 10.17 13.07 -4.48
N THR A 135 11.36 12.68 -4.06
CA THR A 135 12.59 13.31 -4.52
C THR A 135 12.79 13.17 -6.04
N LYS A 136 12.60 11.94 -6.58
CA LYS A 136 12.77 11.69 -8.03
C LYS A 136 11.75 12.46 -8.87
N ILE A 137 10.47 12.51 -8.45
CA ILE A 137 9.39 13.10 -9.26
C ILE A 137 9.27 14.61 -9.07
N LEU A 138 9.46 15.12 -7.86
CA LEU A 138 9.28 16.54 -7.58
C LEU A 138 10.47 17.40 -7.98
N ARG A 139 11.72 16.87 -7.94
CA ARG A 139 12.93 17.61 -8.37
C ARG A 139 13.12 17.65 -9.86
N SER A 140 12.63 16.69 -10.64
CA SER A 140 12.88 16.64 -12.09
C SER A 140 11.60 16.50 -12.89
N SER A 141 11.53 17.25 -14.00
CA SER A 141 10.47 17.08 -15.02
C SER A 141 10.58 15.78 -15.80
N SER A 142 11.67 15.03 -15.63
CA SER A 142 11.91 13.71 -16.25
C SER A 142 12.60 12.80 -15.22
N GLY A 143 11.82 12.27 -14.26
CA GLY A 143 12.34 11.36 -13.23
C GLY A 143 12.97 10.12 -13.86
N ARG A 144 14.27 9.88 -13.66
CA ARG A 144 14.88 8.58 -13.98
C ARG A 144 14.15 7.48 -13.22
N GLY A 145 13.73 6.43 -13.92
CA GLY A 145 13.03 5.30 -13.35
C GLY A 145 11.51 5.44 -13.22
N PHE A 146 10.94 6.62 -13.55
CA PHE A 146 9.50 6.84 -13.66
C PHE A 146 9.16 7.38 -15.04
N SER A 147 8.20 6.72 -15.73
CA SER A 147 7.63 7.29 -16.93
C SER A 147 6.86 8.57 -16.59
N PRO A 148 6.72 9.52 -17.52
CA PRO A 148 5.89 10.70 -17.32
C PRO A 148 4.43 10.36 -16.92
N LYS A 149 3.90 9.23 -17.39
CA LYS A 149 2.54 8.76 -17.12
C LYS A 149 2.39 8.17 -15.71
N ALA A 150 3.36 7.38 -15.24
CA ALA A 150 3.38 6.90 -13.86
C ALA A 150 3.59 8.06 -12.88
N ALA A 151 4.45 9.05 -13.22
CA ALA A 151 4.62 10.27 -12.45
C ALA A 151 3.33 11.11 -12.42
N TYR A 152 2.53 11.13 -13.48
CA TYR A 152 1.23 11.78 -13.52
C TYR A 152 0.30 11.25 -12.43
N ILE A 153 0.18 9.93 -12.27
CA ILE A 153 -0.64 9.30 -11.22
C ILE A 153 -0.19 9.79 -9.85
N PHE A 154 1.12 9.73 -9.57
CA PHE A 154 1.69 10.17 -8.29
C PHE A 154 1.37 11.64 -7.99
N ILE A 155 1.52 12.54 -8.97
CA ILE A 155 1.21 13.96 -8.82
C ILE A 155 -0.27 14.18 -8.56
N LYS A 156 -1.15 13.48 -9.28
CA LYS A 156 -2.60 13.60 -9.10
C LYS A 156 -3.06 13.14 -7.72
N GLN A 157 -2.42 12.13 -7.13
CA GLN A 157 -2.70 11.73 -5.75
C GLN A 157 -2.39 12.85 -4.75
N ILE A 158 -1.26 13.56 -4.93
CA ILE A 158 -0.91 14.69 -4.07
C ILE A 158 -1.86 15.88 -4.31
N GLU A 159 -2.19 16.18 -5.57
CA GLU A 159 -3.11 17.27 -5.91
C GLU A 159 -4.47 17.13 -5.25
N GLU A 160 -5.03 15.91 -5.18
CA GLU A 160 -6.36 15.70 -4.58
C GLU A 160 -6.34 15.55 -3.05
N ALA A 161 -5.20 15.26 -2.42
CA ALA A 161 -5.06 15.13 -0.99
C ALA A 161 -5.24 16.46 -0.25
N GLN A 162 -5.77 16.44 0.97
CA GLN A 162 -5.69 17.55 1.92
C GLN A 162 -4.44 17.43 2.80
N ILE A 163 -4.02 16.19 3.07
CA ILE A 163 -2.87 15.87 3.93
C ILE A 163 -1.88 15.03 3.13
N VAL A 164 -0.62 15.45 3.11
CA VAL A 164 0.50 14.71 2.52
C VAL A 164 1.42 14.25 3.65
N ALA A 165 1.44 12.97 3.92
CA ALA A 165 2.33 12.41 4.93
C ALA A 165 3.59 11.85 4.25
N ILE A 166 4.74 12.47 4.48
CA ILE A 166 6.05 11.98 4.01
C ILE A 166 6.45 10.83 4.92
N ASN A 167 6.22 9.60 4.47
CA ASN A 167 6.48 8.41 5.28
C ASN A 167 7.93 7.92 5.14
N LYS A 168 8.37 7.06 6.08
CA LYS A 168 9.72 6.47 6.13
C LYS A 168 10.83 7.48 6.40
N VAL A 169 10.53 8.59 7.09
CA VAL A 169 11.55 9.58 7.45
C VAL A 169 12.60 9.05 8.42
N ASP A 170 12.36 7.88 9.04
CA ASP A 170 13.37 7.14 9.81
C ASP A 170 14.57 6.67 8.97
N LYS A 171 14.49 6.73 7.64
CA LYS A 171 15.57 6.43 6.69
C LYS A 171 16.30 7.69 6.19
N LEU A 172 15.88 8.87 6.58
CA LEU A 172 16.40 10.16 6.13
C LEU A 172 17.10 10.91 7.26
N SER A 173 18.02 11.77 6.91
CA SER A 173 18.49 12.81 7.82
C SER A 173 17.43 13.89 8.02
N THR A 174 17.61 14.75 9.02
CA THR A 174 16.74 15.91 9.26
C THR A 174 16.74 16.86 8.07
N GLU A 175 17.91 17.09 7.47
CA GLU A 175 18.11 17.97 6.31
C GLU A 175 17.34 17.42 5.09
N GLU A 176 17.50 16.14 4.78
CA GLU A 176 16.78 15.49 3.67
C GLU A 176 15.26 15.52 3.89
N THR A 177 14.82 15.33 5.13
CA THR A 177 13.39 15.41 5.49
C THR A 177 12.85 16.82 5.25
N ASN A 178 13.54 17.86 5.75
CA ASN A 178 13.13 19.26 5.57
C ASN A 178 13.13 19.65 4.10
N GLU A 179 14.16 19.28 3.34
CA GLU A 179 14.21 19.55 1.90
C GLU A 179 13.01 18.94 1.16
N LEU A 180 12.59 17.71 1.52
CA LEU A 180 11.44 17.08 0.87
C LEU A 180 10.12 17.73 1.31
N VAL A 181 10.01 18.19 2.56
CA VAL A 181 8.87 19.01 3.02
C VAL A 181 8.76 20.27 2.21
N ASP A 182 9.87 21.01 2.06
CA ASP A 182 9.92 22.27 1.27
C ASP A 182 9.52 22.02 -0.19
N LEU A 183 10.03 20.95 -0.82
CA LEU A 183 9.67 20.58 -2.19
C LEU A 183 8.18 20.30 -2.38
N VAL A 184 7.53 19.66 -1.38
CA VAL A 184 6.09 19.41 -1.43
C VAL A 184 5.32 20.71 -1.20
N GLN A 185 5.71 21.53 -0.21
CA GLN A 185 5.02 22.79 0.12
C GLN A 185 5.16 23.83 -0.99
N ASP A 186 6.33 23.94 -1.63
CA ASP A 186 6.54 24.86 -2.76
C ASP A 186 5.62 24.53 -3.95
N ARG A 187 5.43 23.25 -4.21
CA ARG A 187 4.61 22.80 -5.34
C ARG A 187 3.12 22.72 -5.02
N PHE A 188 2.77 22.44 -3.76
CA PHE A 188 1.41 22.24 -3.27
C PHE A 188 1.19 23.01 -1.95
N PRO A 189 1.15 24.37 -2.00
CA PRO A 189 1.16 25.21 -0.80
C PRO A 189 -0.09 25.12 0.06
N ASP A 190 -1.15 24.54 -0.47
CA ASP A 190 -2.44 24.34 0.21
C ASP A 190 -2.52 23.02 1.02
N LYS A 191 -1.47 22.20 0.98
CA LYS A 191 -1.46 20.90 1.66
C LYS A 191 -0.89 20.99 3.07
N ILE A 192 -1.47 20.21 3.99
CA ILE A 192 -0.85 19.93 5.28
C ILE A 192 0.22 18.85 5.05
N VAL A 193 1.49 19.17 5.32
CA VAL A 193 2.60 18.24 5.10
C VAL A 193 3.14 17.76 6.44
N ILE A 194 3.11 16.43 6.67
CA ILE A 194 3.48 15.82 7.94
C ILE A 194 4.59 14.78 7.69
N PRO A 195 5.81 15.00 8.20
CA PRO A 195 6.84 13.96 8.21
C PRO A 195 6.46 12.81 9.16
N THR A 196 6.46 11.58 8.64
CA THR A 196 6.00 10.40 9.40
C THR A 196 6.93 9.21 9.23
N SER A 197 6.88 8.31 10.19
CA SER A 197 7.40 6.95 10.06
C SER A 197 6.38 5.97 10.64
N ALA A 198 5.69 5.24 9.78
CA ALA A 198 4.79 4.18 10.21
C ALA A 198 5.51 3.09 11.00
N ARG A 199 6.82 2.89 10.76
CA ARG A 199 7.66 1.91 11.46
C ARG A 199 7.96 2.33 12.89
N SER A 200 8.45 3.56 13.09
CA SER A 200 8.85 4.06 14.42
C SER A 200 7.70 4.70 15.21
N GLY A 201 6.65 5.16 14.52
CA GLY A 201 5.54 5.91 15.10
C GLY A 201 5.71 7.44 15.06
N LEU A 202 6.86 7.93 14.59
CA LEU A 202 7.11 9.37 14.47
C LEU A 202 6.05 10.02 13.58
N GLY A 203 5.44 11.14 14.03
CA GLY A 203 4.42 11.90 13.29
C GLY A 203 3.09 11.18 13.11
N MET A 204 2.94 9.93 13.53
CA MET A 204 1.70 9.15 13.34
C MET A 204 0.54 9.68 14.19
N PRO A 205 0.72 10.11 15.47
CA PRO A 205 -0.37 10.72 16.23
C PRO A 205 -0.88 12.03 15.61
N GLU A 206 0.03 12.85 15.06
CA GLU A 206 -0.34 14.09 14.36
C GLU A 206 -1.12 13.78 13.07
N LEU A 207 -0.64 12.85 12.26
CA LEU A 207 -1.34 12.39 11.07
C LEU A 207 -2.73 11.86 11.40
N LEU A 208 -2.86 11.03 12.43
CA LEU A 208 -4.15 10.49 12.85
C LEU A 208 -5.09 11.60 13.34
N HIS A 209 -4.57 12.56 14.11
CA HIS A 209 -5.33 13.71 14.56
C HIS A 209 -5.94 14.49 13.38
N GLU A 210 -5.13 14.81 12.37
CA GLU A 210 -5.59 15.53 11.19
C GLU A 210 -6.60 14.71 10.36
N LEU A 211 -6.38 13.41 10.19
CA LEU A 211 -7.30 12.52 9.48
C LEU A 211 -8.65 12.33 10.18
N MET A 212 -8.69 12.51 11.50
CA MET A 212 -9.92 12.44 12.29
C MET A 212 -10.77 13.72 12.22
N GLN A 213 -10.25 14.82 11.64
CA GLN A 213 -11.01 16.06 11.48
C GLN A 213 -12.15 15.87 10.49
N SER A 214 -13.38 16.10 10.92
CA SER A 214 -14.56 15.97 10.08
C SER A 214 -14.92 17.23 9.30
N ASP A 215 -14.39 18.38 9.72
CA ASP A 215 -14.64 19.68 9.11
C ASP A 215 -13.45 20.13 8.22
N SER A 216 -13.04 19.27 7.34
CA SER A 216 -11.89 19.49 6.43
C SER A 216 -12.23 20.39 5.21
N GLY A 217 -13.34 21.12 5.28
CA GLY A 217 -13.80 21.95 4.18
C GLY A 217 -14.43 21.17 3.02
N PRO A 218 -14.72 21.82 1.90
CA PRO A 218 -15.33 21.18 0.74
C PRO A 218 -14.34 20.24 0.05
N PHE A 219 -14.80 19.06 -0.35
CA PHE A 219 -14.06 18.22 -1.29
C PHE A 219 -14.07 18.83 -2.67
N ILE A 220 -12.90 19.22 -3.17
CA ILE A 220 -12.75 19.83 -4.49
C ILE A 220 -12.19 18.76 -5.44
N PRO A 221 -13.00 18.26 -6.37
CA PRO A 221 -12.51 17.32 -7.40
C PRO A 221 -11.46 17.98 -8.28
N ILE A 222 -10.39 17.24 -8.56
CA ILE A 222 -9.37 17.69 -9.50
C ILE A 222 -9.64 17.13 -10.90
N PRO A 223 -9.22 17.82 -11.96
CA PRO A 223 -9.34 17.30 -13.33
C PRO A 223 -8.37 16.14 -13.55
N ILE A 224 -8.87 15.01 -14.03
CA ILE A 224 -8.08 13.83 -14.39
C ILE A 224 -8.18 13.62 -15.91
N ASP A 225 -7.04 13.53 -16.57
CA ASP A 225 -6.96 12.98 -17.93
C ASP A 225 -6.96 11.45 -17.84
N TYR A 226 -8.13 10.86 -18.06
CA TYR A 226 -8.32 9.42 -17.94
C TYR A 226 -7.54 8.60 -18.97
N GLN A 227 -7.18 9.20 -20.13
CA GLN A 227 -6.36 8.52 -21.12
C GLN A 227 -4.92 8.39 -20.58
N VAL A 228 -4.33 9.49 -20.11
CA VAL A 228 -2.98 9.50 -19.50
C VAL A 228 -2.94 8.61 -18.26
N TYR A 229 -4.02 8.64 -17.45
CA TYR A 229 -4.17 7.76 -16.27
C TYR A 229 -4.16 6.28 -16.68
N ALA A 230 -4.98 5.87 -17.65
CA ALA A 230 -5.07 4.49 -18.10
C ALA A 230 -3.75 4.00 -18.72
N GLU A 231 -3.06 4.86 -19.46
CA GLU A 231 -1.74 4.56 -20.02
C GLU A 231 -0.69 4.41 -18.92
N GLY A 232 -0.74 5.27 -17.87
CA GLY A 232 0.14 5.17 -16.69
C GLY A 232 -0.11 3.88 -15.88
N GLU A 233 -1.37 3.49 -15.73
CA GLU A 233 -1.74 2.20 -15.12
C GLU A 233 -1.21 1.00 -15.91
N ALA A 234 -1.30 1.07 -17.24
CA ALA A 234 -0.83 0.01 -18.13
C ALA A 234 0.71 -0.16 -18.11
N GLU A 235 1.45 0.91 -17.80
CA GLU A 235 2.91 0.86 -17.64
C GLU A 235 3.35 0.24 -16.29
N LEU A 236 2.42 0.08 -15.35
CA LEU A 236 2.66 -0.58 -14.08
C LEU A 236 2.33 -2.06 -14.22
N GLY A 237 3.29 -2.87 -14.65
CA GLY A 237 3.15 -4.32 -14.72
C GLY A 237 2.70 -4.89 -13.38
N TRP A 238 1.66 -5.70 -13.40
CA TRP A 238 1.11 -6.32 -12.22
C TRP A 238 1.05 -7.83 -12.36
N LEU A 239 1.54 -8.52 -11.30
CA LEU A 239 1.51 -9.96 -11.26
C LEU A 239 1.30 -10.45 -9.83
N ASN A 240 0.37 -11.39 -9.68
CA ASN A 240 0.22 -12.23 -8.51
C ASN A 240 0.48 -13.68 -8.92
N ALA A 241 1.37 -14.34 -8.21
CA ALA A 241 1.68 -15.74 -8.42
C ALA A 241 1.77 -16.47 -7.09
N THR A 242 1.21 -17.67 -7.03
CA THR A 242 1.36 -18.55 -5.89
C THR A 242 1.91 -19.89 -6.38
N PHE A 243 2.93 -20.38 -5.71
CA PHE A 243 3.56 -21.66 -6.03
C PHE A 243 4.06 -22.36 -4.78
N GLN A 244 4.14 -23.67 -4.86
CA GLN A 244 4.67 -24.47 -3.77
C GLN A 244 6.15 -24.81 -4.05
N ILE A 245 6.97 -24.63 -3.02
CA ILE A 245 8.37 -25.08 -3.04
C ILE A 245 8.48 -26.30 -2.15
N ASN A 246 9.06 -27.38 -2.70
CA ASN A 246 9.45 -28.57 -1.97
C ASN A 246 10.96 -28.75 -2.09
N HIS A 247 11.62 -29.07 -1.00
CA HIS A 247 13.06 -29.33 -1.03
C HIS A 247 13.33 -30.83 -0.92
N THR A 248 14.02 -31.37 -1.90
CA THR A 248 14.29 -32.82 -2.00
C THR A 248 15.58 -33.26 -1.33
N ARG A 249 16.46 -32.33 -0.93
CA ARG A 249 17.82 -32.65 -0.47
C ARG A 249 18.14 -32.17 0.95
N SER A 250 17.65 -31.00 1.36
CA SER A 250 17.88 -30.47 2.71
C SER A 250 16.81 -29.44 3.09
N PRO A 251 16.37 -29.40 4.36
CA PRO A 251 15.42 -28.40 4.84
C PRO A 251 15.94 -26.96 4.68
N PHE A 252 15.04 -25.99 4.61
CA PHE A 252 15.34 -24.56 4.50
C PHE A 252 14.53 -23.77 5.54
N THR A 253 14.94 -22.54 5.86
CA THR A 253 14.13 -21.63 6.68
C THR A 253 13.31 -20.70 5.80
N LEU A 254 12.11 -20.31 6.25
CA LEU A 254 11.23 -19.40 5.50
C LEU A 254 11.89 -18.04 5.30
N ASN A 255 12.58 -17.53 6.33
CA ASN A 255 13.28 -16.25 6.26
C ASN A 255 14.32 -16.24 5.14
N ARG A 256 15.16 -17.29 5.08
CA ARG A 256 16.18 -17.42 4.05
C ARG A 256 15.58 -17.59 2.66
N LEU A 257 14.50 -18.37 2.56
CA LEU A 257 13.80 -18.56 1.29
C LEU A 257 13.32 -17.24 0.70
N VAL A 258 12.64 -16.43 1.52
CA VAL A 258 12.11 -15.12 1.10
C VAL A 258 13.24 -14.19 0.65
N LEU A 259 14.34 -14.11 1.40
CA LEU A 259 15.49 -13.27 1.03
C LEU A 259 16.17 -13.75 -0.27
N ASP A 260 16.31 -15.06 -0.46
CA ASP A 260 16.90 -15.63 -1.68
C ASP A 260 16.04 -15.30 -2.92
N ILE A 261 14.72 -15.39 -2.80
CA ILE A 261 13.78 -15.03 -3.88
C ILE A 261 13.86 -13.53 -4.19
N LEU A 262 13.80 -12.68 -3.15
CA LEU A 262 13.90 -11.23 -3.33
C LEU A 262 15.23 -10.82 -3.97
N SER A 263 16.35 -11.45 -3.60
CA SER A 263 17.65 -11.19 -4.20
C SER A 263 17.68 -11.54 -5.68
N GLN A 264 17.04 -12.64 -6.10
CA GLN A 264 16.93 -13.00 -7.52
C GLN A 264 16.08 -12.01 -8.29
N PHE A 265 14.97 -11.55 -7.71
CA PHE A 265 14.16 -10.48 -8.31
C PHE A 265 14.95 -9.18 -8.43
N GLN A 266 15.68 -8.77 -7.41
CA GLN A 266 16.53 -7.58 -7.46
C GLN A 266 17.52 -7.63 -8.61
N GLN A 267 18.24 -8.75 -8.76
CA GLN A 267 19.18 -8.96 -9.85
C GLN A 267 18.50 -8.95 -11.24
N ALA A 268 17.28 -9.45 -11.34
CA ALA A 268 16.52 -9.45 -12.58
C ALA A 268 16.03 -8.04 -12.95
N LEU A 269 15.57 -7.27 -11.95
CA LEU A 269 15.14 -5.87 -12.11
C LEU A 269 16.32 -4.97 -12.53
N ASP A 270 17.47 -5.12 -11.89
CA ASP A 270 18.69 -4.37 -12.24
C ASP A 270 19.11 -4.59 -13.70
N LYS A 271 19.01 -5.83 -14.21
CA LYS A 271 19.32 -6.16 -15.61
C LYS A 271 18.42 -5.47 -16.62
N CYS A 272 17.18 -5.17 -16.24
CA CYS A 272 16.16 -4.55 -17.09
C CYS A 272 16.02 -3.05 -16.86
N ASP A 273 16.83 -2.45 -15.96
CA ASP A 273 16.68 -1.07 -15.49
C ASP A 273 15.24 -0.76 -15.04
N ALA A 274 14.60 -1.75 -14.40
CA ALA A 274 13.19 -1.69 -13.99
C ALA A 274 13.09 -1.40 -12.49
N GLU A 275 12.20 -0.45 -12.14
CA GLU A 275 11.96 -0.07 -10.75
C GLU A 275 10.75 -0.80 -10.18
N PRO A 276 10.88 -1.48 -9.03
CA PRO A 276 9.74 -2.01 -8.32
C PRO A 276 8.95 -0.89 -7.66
N ALA A 277 7.69 -0.72 -8.04
CA ALA A 277 6.77 0.10 -7.27
C ALA A 277 6.49 -0.56 -5.91
N HIS A 278 6.21 -1.87 -5.90
CA HIS A 278 6.43 -2.78 -4.78
C HIS A 278 6.61 -4.23 -5.29
N LEU A 279 7.34 -5.01 -4.55
CA LEU A 279 7.43 -6.45 -4.71
C LEU A 279 7.42 -7.05 -3.31
N LYS A 280 6.38 -7.84 -3.03
CA LYS A 280 6.19 -8.53 -1.75
C LYS A 280 6.21 -10.02 -1.98
N ILE A 281 6.87 -10.71 -1.08
CA ILE A 281 6.91 -12.17 -1.06
C ILE A 281 6.51 -12.64 0.31
N SER A 282 5.55 -13.55 0.39
CA SER A 282 5.25 -14.29 1.60
C SER A 282 5.55 -15.76 1.40
N ALA A 283 6.13 -16.39 2.41
CA ALA A 283 6.33 -17.83 2.47
C ALA A 283 5.65 -18.39 3.72
N HIS A 284 4.81 -19.39 3.51
CA HIS A 284 3.97 -20.01 4.56
C HIS A 284 4.31 -21.49 4.71
N HIS A 285 4.39 -21.94 5.94
CA HIS A 285 4.40 -23.34 6.33
C HIS A 285 3.63 -23.49 7.65
N ASP A 286 2.50 -24.17 7.62
CA ASP A 286 1.54 -24.25 8.73
C ASP A 286 1.19 -22.85 9.29
N THR A 287 1.50 -22.58 10.55
CA THR A 287 1.27 -21.30 11.22
C THR A 287 2.44 -20.31 11.08
N HIS A 288 3.56 -20.73 10.47
CA HIS A 288 4.77 -19.92 10.32
C HIS A 288 4.73 -19.14 9.02
N VAL A 289 5.01 -17.84 9.10
CA VAL A 289 4.97 -16.92 7.95
C VAL A 289 6.17 -16.01 7.98
N ALA A 290 6.92 -15.98 6.88
CA ALA A 290 7.92 -14.95 6.60
C ALA A 290 7.39 -14.03 5.49
N ILE A 291 7.59 -12.72 5.64
CA ILE A 291 7.23 -11.73 4.60
C ILE A 291 8.44 -10.83 4.36
N GLY A 292 8.75 -10.63 3.09
CA GLY A 292 9.79 -9.69 2.68
C GLY A 292 9.32 -8.76 1.57
N ASN A 293 9.98 -7.63 1.45
CA ASN A 293 9.65 -6.56 0.51
C ASN A 293 10.89 -6.08 -0.23
N LEU A 294 10.70 -5.76 -1.50
CA LEU A 294 11.62 -4.97 -2.31
C LEU A 294 10.85 -3.76 -2.84
N VAL A 295 11.24 -2.57 -2.42
CA VAL A 295 10.53 -1.31 -2.74
C VAL A 295 11.37 -0.33 -3.56
N ASP A 296 12.63 -0.69 -3.79
CA ASP A 296 13.61 0.09 -4.58
C ASP A 296 14.66 -0.88 -5.08
N SER A 297 15.06 -0.79 -6.35
CA SER A 297 16.09 -1.67 -6.94
C SER A 297 17.46 -1.47 -6.29
N ALA A 298 17.78 -0.27 -5.83
CA ALA A 298 19.05 0.04 -5.17
C ALA A 298 19.08 -0.25 -3.65
N ALA A 299 17.91 -0.49 -3.02
CA ALA A 299 17.83 -0.77 -1.59
C ALA A 299 17.93 -2.28 -1.32
N PRO A 300 18.56 -2.72 -0.21
CA PRO A 300 18.57 -4.13 0.13
C PRO A 300 17.15 -4.66 0.40
N ALA A 301 16.91 -5.91 0.03
CA ALA A 301 15.69 -6.62 0.37
C ALA A 301 15.57 -6.75 1.90
N GLU A 302 14.40 -6.45 2.44
CA GLU A 302 14.16 -6.49 3.89
C GLU A 302 13.02 -7.45 4.22
N LEU A 303 13.17 -8.19 5.34
CA LEU A 303 12.06 -8.94 5.94
C LEU A 303 11.21 -7.98 6.78
N SER A 304 9.94 -7.86 6.42
CA SER A 304 8.95 -7.11 7.20
C SER A 304 8.30 -7.95 8.31
N ARG A 305 8.33 -9.29 8.14
CA ARG A 305 7.90 -10.25 9.15
C ARG A 305 8.85 -11.44 9.16
N LEU A 306 9.38 -11.75 10.34
CA LEU A 306 10.24 -12.90 10.57
C LEU A 306 9.38 -14.11 10.98
N ALA A 307 9.61 -15.24 10.33
CA ALA A 307 9.17 -16.53 10.84
C ALA A 307 10.15 -17.05 11.91
N THR A 308 9.68 -17.98 12.72
CA THR A 308 10.57 -18.76 13.59
C THR A 308 11.61 -19.49 12.72
N GLU A 309 12.87 -19.50 13.14
CA GLU A 309 13.98 -20.16 12.41
C GLU A 309 13.90 -21.69 12.52
N LEU A 310 12.79 -22.26 12.07
CA LEU A 310 12.58 -23.69 11.99
C LEU A 310 12.85 -24.16 10.56
N PRO A 311 13.66 -25.22 10.37
CA PRO A 311 13.82 -25.87 9.07
C PRO A 311 12.51 -26.51 8.62
N VAL A 312 12.10 -26.25 7.38
CA VAL A 312 10.92 -26.83 6.74
C VAL A 312 11.30 -27.49 5.41
N GLU A 313 10.50 -28.47 5.00
CA GLU A 313 10.75 -29.21 3.74
C GLU A 313 9.88 -28.67 2.60
N ALA A 314 8.81 -27.94 2.92
CA ALA A 314 7.90 -27.35 1.95
C ALA A 314 7.42 -25.96 2.40
N ALA A 315 7.11 -25.10 1.45
CA ALA A 315 6.47 -23.80 1.71
C ALA A 315 5.55 -23.41 0.54
N LEU A 316 4.44 -22.79 0.88
CA LEU A 316 3.60 -22.07 -0.09
C LEU A 316 4.14 -20.63 -0.20
N VAL A 317 4.52 -20.23 -1.40
CA VAL A 317 5.08 -18.90 -1.68
C VAL A 317 4.10 -18.10 -2.51
N THR A 318 3.79 -16.89 -2.07
CA THR A 318 3.00 -15.93 -2.84
C THR A 318 3.86 -14.72 -3.18
N VAL A 319 3.87 -14.35 -4.45
CA VAL A 319 4.55 -13.16 -4.99
C VAL A 319 3.50 -12.17 -5.43
N ASN A 320 3.54 -10.96 -4.87
CA ASN A 320 2.78 -9.82 -5.35
C ASN A 320 3.77 -8.80 -5.90
N ALA A 321 3.77 -8.61 -7.21
CA ALA A 321 4.69 -7.71 -7.89
C ALA A 321 3.94 -6.61 -8.63
N ARG A 322 4.36 -5.37 -8.42
CA ARG A 322 3.98 -4.20 -9.19
C ARG A 322 5.28 -3.51 -9.61
N VAL A 323 5.59 -3.56 -10.88
CA VAL A 323 6.87 -3.11 -11.42
C VAL A 323 6.62 -2.22 -12.63
N ILE A 324 7.45 -1.20 -12.81
CA ILE A 324 7.39 -0.32 -13.98
C ILE A 324 8.06 -1.05 -15.16
N ILE A 325 7.32 -1.97 -15.77
CA ILE A 325 7.76 -2.81 -16.87
C ILE A 325 6.53 -3.39 -17.59
N ASP A 326 6.69 -3.77 -18.85
CA ASP A 326 5.64 -4.45 -19.60
C ASP A 326 5.16 -5.73 -18.87
N PRO A 327 3.85 -5.98 -18.74
CA PRO A 327 3.31 -7.12 -18.02
C PRO A 327 3.84 -8.48 -18.46
N LYS A 328 4.11 -8.69 -19.77
CA LYS A 328 4.67 -9.94 -20.29
C LYS A 328 6.14 -10.11 -19.89
N GLN A 329 6.90 -9.01 -19.82
CA GLN A 329 8.27 -9.05 -19.31
C GLN A 329 8.29 -9.35 -17.81
N LEU A 330 7.33 -8.82 -17.02
CA LEU A 330 7.20 -9.17 -15.61
C LEU A 330 6.86 -10.65 -15.43
N GLU A 331 5.93 -11.18 -16.21
CA GLU A 331 5.58 -12.61 -16.19
C GLU A 331 6.80 -13.50 -16.50
N ALA A 332 7.54 -13.18 -17.56
CA ALA A 332 8.76 -13.89 -17.92
C ALA A 332 9.80 -13.83 -16.80
N MET A 333 10.00 -12.66 -16.18
CA MET A 333 10.92 -12.49 -15.05
C MET A 333 10.54 -13.39 -13.87
N VAL A 334 9.25 -13.45 -13.50
CA VAL A 334 8.77 -14.31 -12.40
C VAL A 334 9.01 -15.79 -12.73
N LEU A 335 8.72 -16.21 -13.95
CA LEU A 335 8.97 -17.59 -14.40
C LEU A 335 10.47 -17.95 -14.39
N ASP A 336 11.33 -17.02 -14.76
CA ASP A 336 12.79 -17.22 -14.73
C ASP A 336 13.30 -17.36 -13.29
N VAL A 337 12.81 -16.54 -12.36
CA VAL A 337 13.14 -16.65 -10.93
C VAL A 337 12.70 -17.99 -10.38
N ILE A 338 11.44 -18.43 -10.65
CA ILE A 338 10.94 -19.74 -10.22
C ILE A 338 11.79 -20.88 -10.81
N THR A 339 12.15 -20.78 -12.09
CA THR A 339 12.99 -21.77 -12.76
C THR A 339 14.41 -21.81 -12.17
N GLY A 340 14.95 -20.64 -11.82
CA GLY A 340 16.24 -20.53 -11.12
C GLY A 340 16.25 -21.22 -9.77
N LEU A 341 15.14 -21.16 -9.03
CA LEU A 341 14.97 -21.89 -7.77
C LEU A 341 15.02 -23.40 -7.96
N ARG A 342 14.42 -23.93 -9.04
CA ARG A 342 14.48 -25.36 -9.40
C ARG A 342 15.91 -25.82 -9.65
N ASN A 343 16.68 -25.03 -10.39
CA ASN A 343 18.09 -25.37 -10.72
C ASN A 343 18.98 -25.39 -9.46
N ASN A 344 18.58 -24.66 -8.39
CA ASN A 344 19.28 -24.66 -7.11
C ASN A 344 18.83 -25.79 -6.16
N GLY A 345 18.12 -26.82 -6.68
CA GLY A 345 17.70 -28.01 -5.93
C GLY A 345 16.41 -27.87 -5.14
N LYS A 346 15.59 -26.88 -5.49
CA LYS A 346 14.23 -26.71 -4.97
C LYS A 346 13.23 -27.08 -6.06
N GLU A 347 12.32 -28.02 -5.80
CA GLU A 347 11.19 -28.29 -6.70
C GLU A 347 10.07 -27.28 -6.46
N CYS A 348 9.61 -26.62 -7.52
CA CYS A 348 8.51 -25.65 -7.49
C CYS A 348 7.27 -26.21 -8.17
#